data_58c346a40b3e8ef3e43caefc8663f90f
#
_entry.id   58c346a40b3e8ef3e43caefc8663f90f
#
_cell.length_a   1.000
_cell.length_b   1.000
_cell.length_c   1.000
_cell.angle_alpha   90.00
_cell.angle_beta   90.00
_cell.angle_gamma   90.00
#
_symmetry.space_group_name_H-M   'P 1'
#
loop_
_entity.id
_entity.type
_entity.pdbx_description
1 polymer ?
#
loop_
_entity_poly.entity_id
_entity_poly.type
_entity_poly.pdbx_seq_one_letter_code
_entity_poly.pdbx_strand_id
1 'polypeptide(L)'
;FNKGVTHATGENVMFLNSGDVLLSPDYLLEAEKTLSFNPEISFVHSDLLYDDRIGGDIRLTALQPFFFSTPPLGRGMPYHHQSMIVRKNVFDKTGLFNLQYKISMDFDWVCRLHKHRLKGFYWNKEPVVKMDGGGISALKEHLVIWESLRALKDNQLLNIKNLYGISVRTVFYLARRLMEIFGMSEILGKLKKEKHNLLWQRSRDLAIKHNFRAVKTMPEQVFPTVLPLDWSKSSQKKIGLNGLLIHDYPTGLSRYSYELIRRILTEWEGNSVAYSASPDLIKEFPESTTNSVPPFHYPANFRSNSVRLSWEQLGLRYTCFKDKLDLLFSPIAEGILFPQLPQIITVLDLLPFQYPSLLPRWVPYYEYILPGLIKGSTAVVCISEFTRQEVLGRYSSIPEEKLKVIHGGVDLERFHPCSPGVIKERYELNDYLLCVGEVRPYKNMENVFRALELWSDGPQLAISGKIFGDHKAKLENLARSLNIENRVTWLGYVPDDLLPNLYSEAAAFIFPSLYEGFGLPILEAMACGCPTLSSNMASLPEIGGKAAHFFDPKEIDDMAEAIKKVCEDSVYRQKLAQGGPKHAKKFSWESSTKKHMELFETVLN
;
A
#
# COMPACT_ATOMS: atom_id res chain seq x y z
N PHE A 1 0.90 -21.70 -39.86
CA PHE A 1 1.12 -22.81 -38.93
C PHE A 1 0.40 -24.09 -39.39
N ASN A 2 -0.91 -24.07 -39.67
CA ASN A 2 -1.68 -25.27 -39.99
C ASN A 2 -1.15 -26.02 -41.23
N LYS A 3 -0.80 -25.31 -42.31
CA LYS A 3 -0.14 -25.92 -43.49
C LYS A 3 1.19 -26.57 -43.09
N GLY A 4 1.98 -25.94 -42.22
CA GLY A 4 3.26 -26.49 -41.74
C GLY A 4 3.06 -27.81 -41.01
N VAL A 5 2.09 -27.90 -40.09
CA VAL A 5 1.78 -29.16 -39.38
C VAL A 5 1.36 -30.27 -40.36
N THR A 6 0.50 -29.93 -41.32
CA THR A 6 -0.04 -30.89 -42.28
C THR A 6 1.03 -31.44 -43.23
N HIS A 7 2.00 -30.58 -43.63
CA HIS A 7 3.06 -30.98 -44.59
C HIS A 7 4.34 -31.51 -43.90
N ALA A 8 4.46 -31.34 -42.59
CA ALA A 8 5.61 -31.87 -41.85
C ALA A 8 5.65 -33.42 -41.95
N THR A 9 6.79 -33.98 -42.33
CA THR A 9 6.99 -35.43 -42.41
C THR A 9 7.64 -35.99 -41.15
N GLY A 10 8.29 -35.15 -40.34
CA GLY A 10 8.95 -35.54 -39.10
C GLY A 10 8.00 -35.84 -37.96
N GLU A 11 8.47 -36.59 -36.96
CA GLU A 11 7.72 -36.94 -35.74
C GLU A 11 7.53 -35.74 -34.81
N ASN A 12 8.41 -34.74 -34.87
CA ASN A 12 8.40 -33.54 -34.05
C ASN A 12 8.31 -32.29 -34.93
N VAL A 13 7.64 -31.25 -34.45
CA VAL A 13 7.40 -30.00 -35.17
C VAL A 13 7.85 -28.81 -34.32
N MET A 14 8.58 -27.89 -34.94
CA MET A 14 8.93 -26.59 -34.37
C MET A 14 8.45 -25.49 -35.32
N PHE A 15 8.01 -24.35 -34.75
CA PHE A 15 7.56 -23.20 -35.51
C PHE A 15 8.53 -22.03 -35.36
N LEU A 16 9.08 -21.59 -36.47
CA LEU A 16 9.88 -20.36 -36.56
C LEU A 16 9.16 -19.40 -37.48
N ASN A 17 8.97 -18.16 -37.07
CA ASN A 17 8.40 -17.13 -37.92
C ASN A 17 9.48 -16.50 -38.81
N SER A 18 9.07 -15.78 -39.84
CA SER A 18 9.99 -15.00 -40.66
C SER A 18 10.70 -13.95 -39.78
N GLY A 19 12.02 -13.98 -39.75
CA GLY A 19 12.87 -13.13 -38.92
C GLY A 19 13.35 -13.76 -37.60
N ASP A 20 12.75 -14.88 -37.18
CA ASP A 20 13.26 -15.65 -36.04
C ASP A 20 14.53 -16.39 -36.38
N VAL A 21 15.50 -16.46 -35.49
CA VAL A 21 16.79 -17.13 -35.67
C VAL A 21 17.00 -18.17 -34.59
N LEU A 22 17.25 -19.42 -34.99
CA LEU A 22 17.65 -20.47 -34.06
C LEU A 22 19.09 -20.23 -33.62
N LEU A 23 19.31 -20.10 -32.32
CA LEU A 23 20.63 -19.77 -31.73
C LEU A 23 21.44 -21.01 -31.31
N SER A 24 20.75 -22.07 -30.91
CA SER A 24 21.38 -23.28 -30.38
C SER A 24 20.97 -24.50 -31.21
N PRO A 25 21.87 -25.01 -32.09
CA PRO A 25 21.62 -26.24 -32.82
C PRO A 25 21.54 -27.46 -31.90
N ASP A 26 22.26 -27.46 -30.77
CA ASP A 26 22.22 -28.54 -29.79
C ASP A 26 20.84 -28.72 -29.15
N TYR A 27 20.03 -27.67 -29.12
CA TYR A 27 18.66 -27.73 -28.61
C TYR A 27 17.79 -28.73 -29.40
N LEU A 28 17.91 -28.76 -30.71
CA LEU A 28 17.13 -29.69 -31.54
C LEU A 28 17.46 -31.14 -31.20
N LEU A 29 18.77 -31.45 -31.08
CA LEU A 29 19.26 -32.78 -30.75
C LEU A 29 18.86 -33.22 -29.33
N GLU A 30 19.00 -32.33 -28.38
CA GLU A 30 18.64 -32.60 -26.98
C GLU A 30 17.13 -32.74 -26.80
N ALA A 31 16.33 -31.93 -27.49
CA ALA A 31 14.88 -32.04 -27.48
C ALA A 31 14.40 -33.35 -28.11
N GLU A 32 15.01 -33.76 -29.23
CA GLU A 32 14.74 -35.06 -29.85
C GLU A 32 15.04 -36.20 -28.89
N LYS A 33 16.23 -36.21 -28.26
CA LYS A 33 16.59 -37.19 -27.23
C LYS A 33 15.60 -37.20 -26.08
N THR A 34 15.24 -36.00 -25.56
CA THR A 34 14.30 -35.87 -24.47
C THR A 34 12.95 -36.47 -24.83
N LEU A 35 12.43 -36.16 -26.01
CA LEU A 35 11.18 -36.70 -26.51
C LEU A 35 11.27 -38.21 -26.73
N SER A 36 12.35 -38.72 -27.34
CA SER A 36 12.52 -40.14 -27.64
C SER A 36 12.60 -41.03 -26.40
N PHE A 37 13.31 -40.57 -25.35
CA PHE A 37 13.48 -41.31 -24.10
C PHE A 37 12.34 -41.16 -23.11
N ASN A 38 11.43 -40.15 -23.26
CA ASN A 38 10.35 -39.89 -22.34
C ASN A 38 9.00 -39.81 -23.07
N PRO A 39 8.34 -40.94 -23.32
CA PRO A 39 7.06 -40.99 -24.05
C PRO A 39 5.93 -40.12 -23.46
N GLU A 40 5.98 -39.85 -22.15
CA GLU A 40 5.01 -39.03 -21.42
C GLU A 40 5.20 -37.52 -21.68
N ILE A 41 6.35 -37.08 -22.18
CA ILE A 41 6.61 -35.69 -22.54
C ILE A 41 6.04 -35.40 -23.93
N SER A 42 5.16 -34.43 -24.02
CA SER A 42 4.47 -34.05 -25.25
C SER A 42 5.19 -32.96 -26.05
N PHE A 43 5.95 -32.11 -25.34
CA PHE A 43 6.70 -31.03 -25.96
C PHE A 43 7.89 -30.60 -25.09
N VAL A 44 8.93 -30.05 -25.73
CA VAL A 44 10.06 -29.38 -25.08
C VAL A 44 9.94 -27.89 -25.35
N HIS A 45 10.27 -27.03 -24.40
CA HIS A 45 10.30 -25.58 -24.58
C HIS A 45 11.51 -24.97 -23.86
N SER A 46 11.90 -23.77 -24.27
CA SER A 46 13.01 -23.04 -23.69
C SER A 46 12.75 -21.53 -23.72
N ASP A 47 13.71 -20.77 -23.18
CA ASP A 47 13.73 -19.32 -23.27
C ASP A 47 14.05 -18.81 -24.66
N LEU A 48 13.76 -17.54 -24.94
CA LEU A 48 14.09 -16.86 -26.17
C LEU A 48 14.68 -15.47 -25.95
N LEU A 49 15.44 -15.01 -26.96
CA LEU A 49 15.90 -13.63 -27.06
C LEU A 49 14.90 -12.81 -27.85
N TYR A 50 14.50 -11.66 -27.31
CA TYR A 50 13.62 -10.72 -27.98
C TYR A 50 14.41 -9.50 -28.47
N ASP A 51 14.43 -9.27 -29.79
CA ASP A 51 15.07 -8.12 -30.42
C ASP A 51 14.05 -6.97 -30.53
N ASP A 52 14.14 -5.97 -29.63
CA ASP A 52 13.26 -4.80 -29.67
C ASP A 52 13.90 -3.69 -30.49
N ARG A 53 13.64 -3.68 -31.78
CA ARG A 53 14.18 -2.69 -32.74
C ARG A 53 13.77 -1.25 -32.46
N ILE A 54 12.79 -1.01 -31.60
CA ILE A 54 12.31 0.35 -31.27
C ILE A 54 13.32 1.10 -30.37
N GLY A 55 14.22 0.39 -29.70
CA GLY A 55 15.21 0.96 -28.79
C GLY A 55 16.68 0.67 -29.11
N GLY A 56 16.98 -0.01 -30.22
CA GLY A 56 18.36 -0.34 -30.62
C GLY A 56 19.09 -1.39 -29.77
N ASP A 57 18.42 -1.95 -28.76
CA ASP A 57 18.99 -2.94 -27.84
C ASP A 57 18.39 -4.34 -28.08
N ILE A 58 19.27 -5.35 -28.18
CA ILE A 58 18.86 -6.76 -28.12
C ILE A 58 18.51 -7.08 -26.67
N ARG A 59 17.25 -7.45 -26.41
CA ARG A 59 16.77 -7.77 -25.07
C ARG A 59 16.50 -9.26 -24.92
N LEU A 60 17.11 -9.84 -23.89
CA LEU A 60 16.75 -11.15 -23.40
C LEU A 60 15.39 -11.09 -22.73
N THR A 61 14.41 -11.80 -23.30
CA THR A 61 13.21 -12.18 -22.57
C THR A 61 13.38 -13.61 -22.11
N ALA A 62 14.16 -13.79 -21.04
CA ALA A 62 14.06 -15.04 -20.32
C ALA A 62 12.63 -15.11 -19.79
N LEU A 63 11.86 -16.09 -20.23
CA LEU A 63 10.69 -16.52 -19.48
C LEU A 63 11.21 -16.87 -18.11
N GLN A 64 10.63 -16.26 -17.06
CA GLN A 64 11.01 -16.64 -15.70
C GLN A 64 10.92 -18.15 -15.60
N PRO A 65 11.99 -18.83 -15.18
CA PRO A 65 11.91 -20.26 -14.89
C PRO A 65 10.90 -20.37 -13.73
N PHE A 66 9.68 -20.78 -14.03
CA PHE A 66 8.68 -21.09 -13.02
C PHE A 66 9.05 -22.42 -12.39
N PHE A 67 10.00 -22.38 -11.45
CA PHE A 67 10.47 -23.58 -10.76
C PHE A 67 9.39 -24.23 -9.89
N PHE A 68 8.27 -23.55 -9.58
CA PHE A 68 7.32 -24.03 -8.57
C PHE A 68 5.82 -23.96 -8.93
N SER A 69 5.41 -23.29 -9.99
CA SER A 69 4.03 -23.38 -10.51
C SER A 69 3.93 -22.76 -11.90
N THR A 70 3.15 -23.37 -12.78
CA THR A 70 2.74 -22.74 -14.03
C THR A 70 1.98 -21.45 -13.68
N PRO A 71 2.37 -20.28 -14.24
CA PRO A 71 1.60 -19.06 -13.99
C PRO A 71 0.17 -19.27 -14.47
N PRO A 72 -0.81 -18.58 -13.87
CA PRO A 72 -2.16 -18.59 -14.38
C PRO A 72 -2.13 -18.21 -15.86
N LEU A 73 -2.73 -19.01 -16.73
CA LEU A 73 -2.80 -18.75 -18.17
C LEU A 73 -3.36 -17.34 -18.47
N GLY A 74 -4.20 -16.80 -17.60
CA GLY A 74 -4.69 -15.43 -17.70
C GLY A 74 -3.60 -14.34 -17.69
N ARG A 75 -2.38 -14.64 -17.25
CA ARG A 75 -1.23 -13.70 -17.33
C ARG A 75 -0.56 -13.63 -18.71
N GLY A 76 -0.88 -14.53 -19.62
CA GLY A 76 -0.35 -14.60 -20.97
C GLY A 76 0.23 -15.97 -21.32
N MET A 77 1.02 -16.02 -22.39
CA MET A 77 1.66 -17.24 -22.88
C MET A 77 2.65 -17.79 -21.85
N PRO A 78 2.43 -18.99 -21.30
CA PRO A 78 3.40 -19.66 -20.42
C PRO A 78 4.59 -20.24 -21.18
N TYR A 79 4.43 -20.49 -22.49
CA TYR A 79 5.47 -21.02 -23.37
C TYR A 79 5.49 -20.20 -24.65
N HIS A 80 6.67 -19.84 -25.14
CA HIS A 80 6.79 -19.23 -26.45
C HIS A 80 6.79 -20.32 -27.54
N HIS A 81 5.81 -20.30 -28.43
CA HIS A 81 5.68 -21.33 -29.46
C HIS A 81 6.91 -21.43 -30.39
N GLN A 82 7.68 -20.34 -30.55
CA GLN A 82 8.92 -20.31 -31.30
C GLN A 82 10.04 -21.14 -30.63
N SER A 83 10.01 -21.32 -29.34
CA SER A 83 10.95 -22.16 -28.61
C SER A 83 10.41 -23.57 -28.32
N MET A 84 9.21 -23.91 -28.81
CA MET A 84 8.61 -25.21 -28.57
C MET A 84 8.92 -26.20 -29.68
N ILE A 85 9.35 -27.41 -29.28
CA ILE A 85 9.40 -28.59 -30.14
C ILE A 85 8.33 -29.54 -29.63
N VAL A 86 7.37 -29.87 -30.49
CA VAL A 86 6.15 -30.59 -30.14
C VAL A 86 6.05 -31.87 -30.92
N ARG A 87 5.67 -32.98 -30.28
CA ARG A 87 5.34 -34.21 -31.01
C ARG A 87 4.19 -33.98 -31.97
N LYS A 88 4.31 -34.42 -33.19
CA LYS A 88 3.26 -34.22 -34.21
C LYS A 88 1.90 -34.81 -33.79
N ASN A 89 1.89 -35.96 -33.10
CA ASN A 89 0.67 -36.61 -32.63
C ASN A 89 -0.08 -35.82 -31.52
N VAL A 90 0.52 -34.77 -30.97
CA VAL A 90 -0.16 -33.85 -30.05
C VAL A 90 -1.30 -33.13 -30.76
N PHE A 91 -1.12 -32.83 -32.07
CA PHE A 91 -2.15 -32.17 -32.87
C PHE A 91 -3.36 -33.07 -33.13
N ASP A 92 -3.22 -34.40 -33.05
CA ASP A 92 -4.37 -35.34 -33.14
C ASP A 92 -5.30 -35.17 -31.93
N LYS A 93 -4.73 -34.84 -30.76
CA LYS A 93 -5.50 -34.61 -29.51
C LYS A 93 -5.98 -33.18 -29.35
N THR A 94 -5.14 -32.21 -29.71
CA THR A 94 -5.46 -30.80 -29.50
C THR A 94 -6.15 -30.14 -30.69
N GLY A 95 -6.09 -30.75 -31.86
CA GLY A 95 -6.45 -30.13 -33.13
C GLY A 95 -5.43 -29.08 -33.58
N LEU A 96 -5.61 -28.59 -34.80
CA LEU A 96 -4.78 -27.53 -35.39
C LEU A 96 -5.12 -26.16 -34.78
N PHE A 97 -4.32 -25.13 -35.13
CA PHE A 97 -4.55 -23.76 -34.69
C PHE A 97 -5.90 -23.24 -35.13
N ASN A 98 -6.69 -22.67 -34.23
CA ASN A 98 -8.02 -22.15 -34.50
C ASN A 98 -7.95 -20.77 -35.18
N LEU A 99 -8.30 -20.71 -36.44
CA LEU A 99 -8.24 -19.50 -37.28
C LEU A 99 -9.30 -18.43 -36.94
N GLN A 100 -10.21 -18.71 -36.03
CA GLN A 100 -11.15 -17.71 -35.51
C GLN A 100 -10.47 -16.69 -34.58
N TYR A 101 -9.32 -17.03 -34.05
CA TYR A 101 -8.46 -16.11 -33.30
C TYR A 101 -7.49 -15.42 -34.28
N LYS A 102 -7.52 -14.09 -34.30
CA LYS A 102 -6.70 -13.31 -35.25
C LYS A 102 -5.28 -13.09 -34.77
N ILE A 103 -5.06 -13.05 -33.46
CA ILE A 103 -3.78 -12.73 -32.84
C ILE A 103 -3.35 -13.83 -31.85
N SER A 104 -4.27 -14.37 -31.07
CA SER A 104 -3.98 -15.30 -29.96
C SER A 104 -4.30 -16.77 -30.30
N MET A 105 -4.14 -17.18 -31.56
CA MET A 105 -4.36 -18.58 -31.98
C MET A 105 -3.38 -19.56 -31.32
N ASP A 106 -2.17 -19.11 -31.06
CA ASP A 106 -1.12 -19.81 -30.33
C ASP A 106 -1.51 -19.99 -28.85
N PHE A 107 -2.03 -18.93 -28.24
CA PHE A 107 -2.52 -18.99 -26.86
C PHE A 107 -3.74 -19.93 -26.72
N ASP A 108 -4.68 -19.90 -27.64
CA ASP A 108 -5.79 -20.86 -27.67
C ASP A 108 -5.28 -22.30 -27.77
N TRP A 109 -4.28 -22.55 -28.63
CA TRP A 109 -3.68 -23.87 -28.73
C TRP A 109 -2.98 -24.31 -27.44
N VAL A 110 -2.25 -23.40 -26.75
CA VAL A 110 -1.68 -23.65 -25.42
C VAL A 110 -2.78 -23.96 -24.39
N CYS A 111 -3.91 -23.26 -24.43
CA CYS A 111 -5.07 -23.60 -23.56
C CYS A 111 -5.52 -25.05 -23.79
N ARG A 112 -5.52 -25.53 -25.04
CA ARG A 112 -5.86 -26.93 -25.35
C ARG A 112 -4.81 -27.92 -24.85
N LEU A 113 -3.51 -27.59 -24.87
CA LEU A 113 -2.49 -28.41 -24.23
C LEU A 113 -2.80 -28.61 -22.73
N HIS A 114 -3.14 -27.52 -22.04
CA HIS A 114 -3.49 -27.57 -20.62
C HIS A 114 -4.81 -28.32 -20.35
N LYS A 115 -5.82 -28.14 -21.19
CA LYS A 115 -7.10 -28.88 -21.11
C LYS A 115 -6.88 -30.38 -21.18
N HIS A 116 -5.99 -30.82 -22.08
CA HIS A 116 -5.63 -32.23 -22.26
C HIS A 116 -4.54 -32.73 -21.29
N ARG A 117 -4.10 -31.88 -20.34
CA ARG A 117 -3.06 -32.19 -19.34
C ARG A 117 -1.76 -32.75 -19.94
N LEU A 118 -1.38 -32.24 -21.11
CA LEU A 118 -0.17 -32.63 -21.79
C LEU A 118 1.08 -32.07 -21.09
N LYS A 119 2.08 -32.92 -20.88
CA LYS A 119 3.30 -32.56 -20.15
C LYS A 119 4.34 -31.92 -21.06
N GLY A 120 4.94 -30.81 -20.63
CA GLY A 120 6.06 -30.16 -21.27
C GLY A 120 7.35 -30.37 -20.47
N PHE A 121 8.47 -30.32 -21.14
CA PHE A 121 9.80 -30.29 -20.53
C PHE A 121 10.48 -28.96 -20.83
N TYR A 122 11.02 -28.33 -19.78
CA TYR A 122 11.72 -27.05 -19.88
C TYR A 122 13.23 -27.27 -20.02
N TRP A 123 13.78 -26.86 -21.17
CA TRP A 123 15.22 -26.91 -21.41
C TRP A 123 15.85 -25.57 -20.99
N ASN A 124 16.67 -25.60 -19.93
CA ASN A 124 17.12 -24.42 -19.19
C ASN A 124 18.60 -24.04 -19.38
N LYS A 125 19.26 -24.50 -20.45
CA LYS A 125 20.67 -24.21 -20.63
C LYS A 125 20.93 -22.79 -21.12
N GLU A 126 20.25 -22.39 -22.18
CA GLU A 126 20.43 -21.08 -22.84
C GLU A 126 19.18 -20.73 -23.67
N PRO A 127 18.95 -19.44 -24.03
CA PRO A 127 17.92 -19.09 -24.99
C PRO A 127 18.18 -19.70 -26.35
N VAL A 128 17.17 -20.32 -26.94
CA VAL A 128 17.33 -21.12 -28.15
C VAL A 128 16.90 -20.41 -29.42
N VAL A 129 16.08 -19.38 -29.33
CA VAL A 129 15.57 -18.60 -30.46
C VAL A 129 15.72 -17.11 -30.21
N LYS A 130 16.23 -16.39 -31.21
CA LYS A 130 16.13 -14.93 -31.27
C LYS A 130 14.89 -14.57 -32.07
N MET A 131 13.95 -13.88 -31.43
CA MET A 131 12.68 -13.42 -32.01
C MET A 131 12.77 -11.95 -32.40
N ASP A 132 12.26 -11.59 -33.59
CA ASP A 132 12.16 -10.22 -34.04
C ASP A 132 11.02 -9.50 -33.30
N GLY A 133 11.32 -8.35 -32.70
CA GLY A 133 10.38 -7.50 -31.97
C GLY A 133 9.50 -6.67 -32.91
N GLY A 134 8.27 -6.35 -32.47
CA GLY A 134 7.34 -5.49 -33.22
C GLY A 134 6.16 -6.21 -33.87
N GLY A 135 5.91 -7.46 -33.49
CA GLY A 135 4.75 -8.21 -33.97
C GLY A 135 3.39 -7.57 -33.62
N ILE A 136 2.35 -7.96 -34.36
CA ILE A 136 0.96 -7.44 -34.25
C ILE A 136 0.41 -7.52 -32.83
N SER A 137 0.85 -8.50 -32.04
CA SER A 137 0.43 -8.69 -30.64
C SER A 137 0.87 -7.53 -29.72
N ALA A 138 2.02 -6.91 -29.99
CA ALA A 138 2.49 -5.76 -29.23
C ALA A 138 1.70 -4.49 -29.55
N LEU A 139 1.27 -4.32 -30.81
CA LEU A 139 0.50 -3.16 -31.28
C LEU A 139 -0.98 -3.21 -30.87
N LYS A 140 -1.53 -4.42 -30.73
CA LYS A 140 -2.98 -4.65 -30.48
C LYS A 140 -3.23 -5.41 -29.18
N GLU A 141 -2.53 -5.06 -28.10
CA GLU A 141 -2.60 -5.78 -26.82
C GLU A 141 -4.01 -5.87 -26.21
N HIS A 142 -4.89 -4.87 -26.44
CA HIS A 142 -6.29 -4.95 -26.02
C HIS A 142 -7.04 -6.12 -26.67
N LEU A 143 -6.78 -6.39 -27.96
CA LEU A 143 -7.35 -7.55 -28.65
C LEU A 143 -6.75 -8.85 -28.14
N VAL A 144 -5.45 -8.88 -27.84
CA VAL A 144 -4.80 -10.05 -27.24
C VAL A 144 -5.43 -10.39 -25.89
N ILE A 145 -5.70 -9.41 -25.04
CA ILE A 145 -6.35 -9.61 -23.74
C ILE A 145 -7.76 -10.19 -23.93
N TRP A 146 -8.54 -9.61 -24.86
CA TRP A 146 -9.89 -10.07 -25.14
C TRP A 146 -9.93 -11.50 -25.73
N GLU A 147 -9.07 -11.76 -26.71
CA GLU A 147 -8.97 -13.11 -27.31
C GLU A 147 -8.44 -14.13 -26.30
N SER A 148 -7.52 -13.75 -25.40
CA SER A 148 -7.07 -14.63 -24.31
C SER A 148 -8.20 -15.00 -23.35
N LEU A 149 -9.03 -14.02 -22.97
CA LEU A 149 -10.21 -14.27 -22.14
C LEU A 149 -11.20 -15.24 -22.85
N ARG A 150 -11.42 -15.03 -24.14
CA ARG A 150 -12.26 -15.90 -24.96
C ARG A 150 -11.69 -17.32 -25.06
N ALA A 151 -10.38 -17.46 -25.30
CA ALA A 151 -9.72 -18.76 -25.38
C ALA A 151 -9.82 -19.55 -24.05
N LEU A 152 -9.64 -18.86 -22.91
CA LEU A 152 -9.84 -19.48 -21.60
C LEU A 152 -11.29 -19.96 -21.39
N LYS A 153 -12.27 -19.18 -21.84
CA LYS A 153 -13.70 -19.53 -21.77
C LYS A 153 -14.01 -20.74 -22.67
N ASP A 154 -13.61 -20.68 -23.94
CA ASP A 154 -13.90 -21.70 -24.95
C ASP A 154 -13.25 -23.06 -24.59
N ASN A 155 -12.13 -23.02 -23.88
CA ASN A 155 -11.44 -24.22 -23.39
C ASN A 155 -11.84 -24.66 -21.97
N GLN A 156 -12.84 -24.04 -21.34
CA GLN A 156 -13.31 -24.34 -19.97
C GLN A 156 -12.23 -24.16 -18.88
N LEU A 157 -11.27 -23.27 -19.13
CA LEU A 157 -10.18 -22.94 -18.22
C LEU A 157 -10.42 -21.62 -17.48
N LEU A 158 -11.62 -21.04 -17.59
CA LEU A 158 -11.99 -19.80 -16.93
C LEU A 158 -12.26 -20.06 -15.45
N ASN A 159 -11.24 -19.85 -14.62
CA ASN A 159 -11.30 -19.96 -13.17
C ASN A 159 -10.79 -18.67 -12.51
N ILE A 160 -10.96 -18.56 -11.19
CA ILE A 160 -10.57 -17.36 -10.42
C ILE A 160 -9.11 -16.98 -10.64
N LYS A 161 -8.20 -17.96 -10.72
CA LYS A 161 -6.76 -17.71 -10.94
C LYS A 161 -6.49 -17.09 -12.32
N ASN A 162 -7.15 -17.61 -13.36
CA ASN A 162 -6.99 -17.11 -14.73
C ASN A 162 -7.70 -15.77 -14.94
N LEU A 163 -8.88 -15.55 -14.34
CA LEU A 163 -9.55 -14.26 -14.30
C LEU A 163 -8.69 -13.19 -13.63
N TYR A 164 -8.09 -13.51 -12.47
CA TYR A 164 -7.13 -12.63 -11.82
C TYR A 164 -5.94 -12.29 -12.74
N GLY A 165 -5.38 -13.28 -13.44
CA GLY A 165 -4.31 -13.04 -14.41
C GLY A 165 -4.70 -12.06 -15.52
N ILE A 166 -5.88 -12.21 -16.10
CA ILE A 166 -6.44 -11.29 -17.10
C ILE A 166 -6.64 -9.89 -16.51
N SER A 167 -7.21 -9.79 -15.31
CA SER A 167 -7.44 -8.49 -14.65
C SER A 167 -6.13 -7.74 -14.40
N VAL A 168 -5.11 -8.42 -13.90
CA VAL A 168 -3.77 -7.84 -13.72
C VAL A 168 -3.22 -7.32 -15.05
N ARG A 169 -3.30 -8.11 -16.11
CA ARG A 169 -2.83 -7.73 -17.44
C ARG A 169 -3.59 -6.52 -17.99
N THR A 170 -4.90 -6.48 -17.78
CA THR A 170 -5.75 -5.35 -18.19
C THR A 170 -5.37 -4.07 -17.45
N VAL A 171 -5.14 -4.14 -16.14
CA VAL A 171 -4.70 -3.00 -15.33
C VAL A 171 -3.36 -2.46 -15.84
N PHE A 172 -2.40 -3.33 -16.11
CA PHE A 172 -1.10 -2.91 -16.66
C PHE A 172 -1.22 -2.29 -18.06
N TYR A 173 -2.08 -2.83 -18.90
CA TYR A 173 -2.36 -2.25 -20.21
C TYR A 173 -2.94 -0.84 -20.07
N LEU A 174 -3.96 -0.66 -19.23
CA LEU A 174 -4.60 0.63 -19.00
C LEU A 174 -3.62 1.64 -18.37
N ALA A 175 -2.83 1.22 -17.38
CA ALA A 175 -1.82 2.07 -16.76
C ALA A 175 -0.78 2.53 -17.79
N ARG A 176 -0.32 1.63 -18.67
CA ARG A 176 0.61 1.99 -19.74
C ARG A 176 -0.01 2.96 -20.74
N ARG A 177 -1.26 2.75 -21.16
CA ARG A 177 -1.96 3.66 -22.06
C ARG A 177 -2.15 5.05 -21.45
N LEU A 178 -2.49 5.12 -20.17
CA LEU A 178 -2.54 6.38 -19.45
C LEU A 178 -1.18 7.08 -19.43
N MET A 179 -0.10 6.36 -19.17
CA MET A 179 1.26 6.92 -19.20
C MET A 179 1.67 7.42 -20.61
N GLU A 180 1.29 6.70 -21.66
CA GLU A 180 1.50 7.14 -23.05
C GLU A 180 0.73 8.43 -23.36
N ILE A 181 -0.56 8.52 -22.97
CA ILE A 181 -1.39 9.73 -23.13
C ILE A 181 -0.78 10.94 -22.41
N PHE A 182 -0.14 10.72 -21.26
CA PHE A 182 0.49 11.79 -20.48
C PHE A 182 1.95 12.10 -20.87
N GLY A 183 2.44 11.57 -22.00
CA GLY A 183 3.79 11.85 -22.52
C GLY A 183 4.93 11.23 -21.70
N MET A 184 4.66 10.17 -20.92
CA MET A 184 5.66 9.52 -20.06
C MET A 184 6.28 8.26 -20.68
N SER A 185 6.33 8.17 -22.00
CA SER A 185 6.89 7.03 -22.75
C SER A 185 8.37 6.77 -22.43
N GLU A 186 9.15 7.81 -22.16
CA GLU A 186 10.56 7.70 -21.81
C GLU A 186 10.78 7.07 -20.42
N ILE A 187 9.93 7.38 -19.44
CA ILE A 187 9.95 6.78 -18.11
C ILE A 187 9.57 5.29 -18.19
N LEU A 188 8.60 4.96 -19.05
CA LEU A 188 8.23 3.57 -19.34
C LEU A 188 9.40 2.78 -19.94
N GLY A 189 10.17 3.40 -20.84
CA GLY A 189 11.37 2.80 -21.42
C GLY A 189 12.42 2.47 -20.35
N LYS A 190 12.69 3.42 -19.44
CA LYS A 190 13.64 3.23 -18.32
C LYS A 190 13.19 2.14 -17.36
N LEU A 191 11.91 2.15 -16.95
CA LEU A 191 11.34 1.12 -16.05
C LEU A 191 11.35 -0.29 -16.67
N LYS A 192 11.08 -0.40 -17.98
CA LYS A 192 11.22 -1.67 -18.71
C LYS A 192 12.67 -2.15 -18.71
N LYS A 193 13.64 -1.27 -18.94
CA LYS A 193 15.06 -1.59 -18.98
C LYS A 193 15.58 -2.07 -17.62
N GLU A 194 15.23 -1.37 -16.53
CA GLU A 194 15.62 -1.77 -15.18
C GLU A 194 14.99 -3.10 -14.75
N LYS A 195 13.70 -3.30 -15.01
CA LYS A 195 13.02 -4.56 -14.71
C LYS A 195 13.66 -5.74 -15.47
N HIS A 196 14.04 -5.55 -16.72
CA HIS A 196 14.70 -6.58 -17.54
C HIS A 196 16.10 -6.94 -17.01
N ASN A 197 16.90 -5.93 -16.66
CA ASN A 197 18.23 -6.14 -16.11
C ASN A 197 18.17 -6.89 -14.76
N LEU A 198 17.23 -6.55 -13.91
CA LEU A 198 17.04 -7.20 -12.60
C LEU A 198 16.60 -8.66 -12.74
N LEU A 199 15.71 -8.96 -13.68
CA LEU A 199 15.23 -10.32 -13.95
C LEU A 199 16.32 -11.18 -14.56
N TRP A 200 17.14 -10.60 -15.44
CA TRP A 200 18.25 -11.33 -16.08
C TRP A 200 19.37 -11.64 -15.08
N GLN A 201 19.81 -10.69 -14.28
CA GLN A 201 20.79 -10.93 -13.22
C GLN A 201 20.32 -12.02 -12.26
N ARG A 202 19.08 -12.00 -11.83
CA ARG A 202 18.49 -13.03 -10.95
C ARG A 202 18.42 -14.40 -11.57
N SER A 203 18.03 -14.51 -12.83
CA SER A 203 17.99 -15.81 -13.54
C SER A 203 19.39 -16.40 -13.67
N ARG A 204 20.40 -15.57 -13.94
CA ARG A 204 21.80 -15.97 -14.02
C ARG A 204 22.36 -16.39 -12.65
N ASP A 205 22.07 -15.62 -11.59
CA ASP A 205 22.54 -15.92 -10.24
C ASP A 205 21.91 -17.19 -9.67
N LEU A 206 20.63 -17.44 -9.96
CA LEU A 206 19.95 -18.69 -9.60
C LEU A 206 20.52 -19.89 -10.36
N ALA A 207 20.80 -19.75 -11.65
CA ALA A 207 21.43 -20.79 -12.44
C ALA A 207 22.84 -21.13 -11.93
N ILE A 208 23.64 -20.14 -11.55
CA ILE A 208 24.99 -20.30 -10.99
C ILE A 208 24.90 -20.90 -9.57
N LYS A 209 24.00 -20.43 -8.73
CA LYS A 209 23.88 -20.85 -7.32
C LYS A 209 23.43 -22.31 -7.16
N HIS A 210 22.64 -22.82 -8.08
CA HIS A 210 22.10 -24.18 -8.00
C HIS A 210 22.91 -25.22 -8.80
N ASN A 211 24.05 -24.84 -9.39
CA ASN A 211 25.02 -25.77 -10.03
C ASN A 211 24.30 -26.91 -10.79
N PHE A 212 23.40 -26.58 -11.70
CA PHE A 212 22.60 -27.55 -12.43
C PHE A 212 23.50 -28.40 -13.37
N ARG A 213 24.03 -29.47 -12.80
CA ARG A 213 24.54 -30.59 -13.62
C ARG A 213 23.34 -31.21 -14.33
N ALA A 214 23.53 -31.50 -15.61
CA ALA A 214 22.58 -32.27 -16.41
C ALA A 214 22.11 -33.48 -15.59
N VAL A 215 20.85 -33.50 -15.20
CA VAL A 215 20.28 -34.57 -14.38
C VAL A 215 20.17 -35.81 -15.28
N LYS A 216 20.95 -36.83 -14.99
CA LYS A 216 20.91 -38.10 -15.71
C LYS A 216 19.67 -38.95 -15.39
N THR A 217 18.97 -38.63 -14.35
CA THR A 217 17.69 -39.28 -13.94
C THR A 217 16.88 -38.29 -13.12
N MET A 218 15.75 -37.83 -13.62
CA MET A 218 14.76 -37.15 -12.77
C MET A 218 13.86 -38.20 -12.10
N PRO A 219 13.72 -38.18 -10.77
CA PRO A 219 12.58 -38.84 -10.14
C PRO A 219 11.30 -38.16 -10.61
N GLU A 220 10.21 -38.90 -10.65
CA GLU A 220 8.86 -38.40 -10.95
C GLU A 220 8.59 -37.12 -10.16
N GLN A 221 8.75 -35.96 -10.80
CA GLN A 221 8.16 -34.75 -10.27
C GLN A 221 6.71 -34.70 -10.75
N VAL A 222 5.86 -35.36 -9.98
CA VAL A 222 4.46 -35.02 -9.86
C VAL A 222 4.40 -33.51 -9.67
N PHE A 223 3.67 -32.80 -10.53
CA PHE A 223 3.35 -31.40 -10.29
C PHE A 223 2.83 -31.31 -8.85
N PRO A 224 3.50 -30.60 -7.95
CA PRO A 224 2.96 -30.48 -6.61
C PRO A 224 1.63 -29.76 -6.76
N THR A 225 0.55 -30.46 -6.46
CA THR A 225 -0.63 -29.83 -5.88
C THR A 225 -0.07 -28.80 -4.92
N VAL A 226 -0.50 -27.55 -5.03
CA VAL A 226 -0.09 -26.51 -4.08
C VAL A 226 -0.31 -27.08 -2.70
N LEU A 227 0.74 -27.68 -2.13
CA LEU A 227 0.76 -27.99 -0.71
C LEU A 227 0.70 -26.60 -0.05
N PRO A 228 -0.16 -26.40 0.93
CA PRO A 228 -0.02 -25.27 1.81
C PRO A 228 1.43 -25.32 2.31
N LEU A 229 2.18 -24.25 2.07
CA LEU A 229 3.51 -24.10 2.60
C LEU A 229 3.39 -24.33 4.11
N ASP A 230 4.04 -25.38 4.60
CA ASP A 230 4.11 -25.65 6.02
C ASP A 230 4.98 -24.57 6.66
N TRP A 231 4.33 -23.54 7.17
CA TRP A 231 4.93 -22.40 7.87
C TRP A 231 5.44 -22.76 9.26
N SER A 232 5.28 -24.01 9.71
CA SER A 232 5.51 -24.45 11.09
C SER A 232 6.99 -24.61 11.51
N LYS A 233 7.98 -24.27 10.67
CA LYS A 233 9.40 -24.59 10.94
C LYS A 233 10.36 -23.41 11.06
N SER A 234 9.89 -22.17 11.26
CA SER A 234 10.76 -21.10 11.73
C SER A 234 10.60 -20.95 13.24
N SER A 235 11.65 -21.11 13.99
CA SER A 235 11.63 -20.99 15.47
C SER A 235 11.37 -19.56 15.96
N GLN A 236 11.37 -18.56 15.07
CA GLN A 236 11.04 -17.16 15.34
C GLN A 236 10.16 -16.60 14.22
N LYS A 237 8.96 -16.13 14.61
CA LYS A 237 8.00 -15.49 13.70
C LYS A 237 8.55 -14.19 13.17
N LYS A 238 8.37 -13.94 11.85
CA LYS A 238 8.84 -12.73 11.16
C LYS A 238 7.69 -11.85 10.71
N ILE A 239 7.65 -10.60 11.19
CA ILE A 239 6.62 -9.62 10.84
C ILE A 239 7.15 -8.54 9.88
N GLY A 240 6.32 -8.15 8.92
CA GLY A 240 6.57 -7.02 8.01
C GLY A 240 5.74 -5.81 8.44
N LEU A 241 6.35 -4.63 8.43
CA LEU A 241 5.74 -3.37 8.83
C LEU A 241 5.66 -2.43 7.61
N ASN A 242 4.44 -2.04 7.21
CA ASN A 242 4.23 -1.12 6.09
C ASN A 242 4.44 0.33 6.52
N GLY A 243 5.63 0.87 6.31
CA GLY A 243 6.03 2.24 6.61
C GLY A 243 6.01 3.19 5.40
N LEU A 244 5.28 2.88 4.33
CA LEU A 244 5.30 3.65 3.08
C LEU A 244 4.76 5.08 3.18
N LEU A 245 3.94 5.39 4.20
CA LEU A 245 3.42 6.74 4.45
C LEU A 245 4.22 7.53 5.49
N ILE A 246 5.34 7.01 5.94
CA ILE A 246 6.25 7.78 6.80
C ILE A 246 7.07 8.71 5.90
N HIS A 247 6.99 10.02 6.14
CA HIS A 247 7.72 11.05 5.38
C HIS A 247 8.26 12.14 6.31
N ASP A 248 9.18 12.94 5.79
CA ASP A 248 9.91 13.99 6.51
C ASP A 248 9.01 15.14 7.03
N TYR A 249 7.76 15.24 6.53
CA TYR A 249 6.76 16.19 7.03
C TYR A 249 5.71 15.43 7.84
N PRO A 250 5.74 15.46 9.17
CA PRO A 250 4.86 14.66 10.01
C PRO A 250 3.42 15.17 9.93
N THR A 251 2.59 14.48 9.16
CA THR A 251 1.13 14.56 9.30
C THR A 251 0.69 13.63 10.44
N GLY A 252 -0.55 13.75 10.91
CA GLY A 252 -1.08 12.85 11.95
C GLY A 252 -0.95 11.36 11.57
N LEU A 253 -1.22 11.01 10.29
CA LEU A 253 -1.03 9.66 9.74
C LEU A 253 0.43 9.20 9.78
N SER A 254 1.34 10.06 9.31
CA SER A 254 2.77 9.76 9.28
C SER A 254 3.34 9.62 10.70
N ARG A 255 2.94 10.49 11.63
CA ARG A 255 3.37 10.43 13.04
C ARG A 255 2.87 9.15 13.73
N TYR A 256 1.60 8.80 13.56
CA TYR A 256 1.04 7.55 14.09
C TYR A 256 1.83 6.34 13.59
N SER A 257 2.07 6.27 12.28
CA SER A 257 2.81 5.17 11.66
C SER A 257 4.26 5.08 12.15
N TYR A 258 4.95 6.22 12.22
CA TYR A 258 6.34 6.31 12.68
C TYR A 258 6.48 5.84 14.13
N GLU A 259 5.68 6.43 15.04
CA GLU A 259 5.75 6.12 16.46
C GLU A 259 5.49 4.64 16.76
N LEU A 260 4.54 4.05 16.05
CA LEU A 260 4.18 2.65 16.25
C LEU A 260 5.24 1.70 15.64
N ILE A 261 5.66 1.96 14.40
CA ILE A 261 6.68 1.12 13.74
C ILE A 261 8.01 1.17 14.49
N ARG A 262 8.47 2.35 14.90
CA ARG A 262 9.70 2.52 15.66
C ARG A 262 9.71 1.67 16.93
N ARG A 263 8.64 1.71 17.71
CA ARG A 263 8.51 0.92 18.94
C ARG A 263 8.40 -0.57 18.68
N ILE A 264 7.64 -1.00 17.68
CA ILE A 264 7.56 -2.41 17.31
C ILE A 264 8.93 -2.94 16.89
N LEU A 265 9.72 -2.18 16.11
CA LEU A 265 11.07 -2.58 15.72
C LEU A 265 12.01 -2.75 16.93
N THR A 266 11.77 -1.99 18.01
CA THR A 266 12.58 -2.02 19.23
C THR A 266 12.13 -3.10 20.23
N GLU A 267 10.81 -3.30 20.37
CA GLU A 267 10.22 -4.06 21.48
C GLU A 267 9.77 -5.47 21.08
N TRP A 268 9.61 -5.75 19.76
CA TRP A 268 9.18 -7.07 19.29
C TRP A 268 10.30 -8.11 19.46
N GLU A 269 10.07 -9.15 20.26
CA GLU A 269 11.06 -10.21 20.53
C GLU A 269 11.35 -11.12 19.33
N GLY A 270 10.49 -11.12 18.31
CA GLY A 270 10.68 -11.87 17.06
C GLY A 270 11.45 -11.07 16.00
N ASN A 271 11.56 -11.63 14.80
CA ASN A 271 12.14 -10.92 13.66
C ASN A 271 11.12 -9.90 13.11
N SER A 272 11.56 -8.68 12.85
CA SER A 272 10.73 -7.65 12.22
C SER A 272 11.48 -6.93 11.10
N VAL A 273 10.75 -6.47 10.09
CA VAL A 273 11.30 -5.69 8.99
C VAL A 273 10.32 -4.60 8.56
N ALA A 274 10.77 -3.36 8.55
CA ALA A 274 9.99 -2.22 8.06
C ALA A 274 10.30 -1.91 6.59
N TYR A 275 9.27 -1.67 5.81
CA TYR A 275 9.34 -1.23 4.41
C TYR A 275 9.04 0.26 4.36
N SER A 276 10.06 1.09 4.29
CA SER A 276 9.92 2.54 4.33
C SER A 276 10.83 3.24 3.33
N ALA A 277 10.41 4.42 2.89
CA ALA A 277 11.23 5.35 2.12
C ALA A 277 11.74 6.52 2.99
N SER A 278 11.37 6.58 4.27
CA SER A 278 11.80 7.63 5.18
C SER A 278 13.28 7.50 5.52
N PRO A 279 14.10 8.51 5.20
CA PRO A 279 15.52 8.53 5.56
C PRO A 279 15.75 8.46 7.08
N ASP A 280 14.85 9.05 7.87
CA ASP A 280 14.99 9.11 9.32
C ASP A 280 14.79 7.72 9.93
N LEU A 281 13.74 7.01 9.56
CA LEU A 281 13.53 5.64 10.01
C LEU A 281 14.67 4.70 9.57
N ILE A 282 15.16 4.87 8.33
CA ILE A 282 16.27 4.05 7.80
C ILE A 282 17.59 4.31 8.53
N LYS A 283 17.84 5.55 8.94
CA LYS A 283 19.05 5.91 9.69
C LYS A 283 19.01 5.46 11.16
N GLU A 284 17.82 5.46 11.77
CA GLU A 284 17.61 5.09 13.17
C GLU A 284 17.81 3.58 13.39
N PHE A 285 17.52 2.76 12.38
CA PHE A 285 17.56 1.30 12.49
C PHE A 285 18.53 0.63 11.50
N PRO A 286 19.16 -0.50 11.88
CA PRO A 286 20.07 -1.24 11.01
C PRO A 286 19.41 -1.72 9.71
N GLU A 287 20.19 -1.87 8.64
CA GLU A 287 19.74 -2.41 7.34
C GLU A 287 19.11 -3.80 7.44
N SER A 288 19.39 -4.56 8.49
CA SER A 288 18.78 -5.88 8.74
C SER A 288 17.29 -5.78 9.11
N THR A 289 16.87 -4.62 9.68
CA THR A 289 15.50 -4.38 10.15
C THR A 289 14.73 -3.37 9.28
N THR A 290 15.42 -2.68 8.35
CA THR A 290 14.79 -1.74 7.44
C THR A 290 15.14 -2.09 6.00
N ASN A 291 14.14 -2.34 5.17
CA ASN A 291 14.30 -2.47 3.73
C ASN A 291 13.92 -1.14 3.07
N SER A 292 14.93 -0.48 2.51
CA SER A 292 14.73 0.69 1.67
C SER A 292 13.84 0.31 0.48
N VAL A 293 12.66 0.89 0.44
CA VAL A 293 11.80 0.86 -0.73
C VAL A 293 12.33 1.94 -1.68
N PRO A 294 12.36 1.71 -3.01
CA PRO A 294 12.73 2.76 -3.95
C PRO A 294 11.98 4.05 -3.61
N PRO A 295 12.68 5.18 -3.48
CA PRO A 295 12.03 6.42 -3.10
C PRO A 295 10.99 6.75 -4.16
N PHE A 296 9.73 6.54 -3.84
CA PHE A 296 8.66 7.17 -4.56
C PHE A 296 8.75 8.63 -4.15
N HIS A 297 9.41 9.46 -4.99
CA HIS A 297 9.56 10.87 -4.72
C HIS A 297 8.17 11.46 -4.48
N TYR A 298 7.93 11.79 -3.23
CA TYR A 298 6.74 12.53 -2.87
C TYR A 298 6.89 13.98 -3.34
N PRO A 299 6.05 14.45 -4.22
CA PRO A 299 5.04 15.41 -3.83
C PRO A 299 3.71 14.69 -3.75
N ALA A 300 2.87 15.07 -2.79
CA ALA A 300 1.55 14.50 -2.55
C ALA A 300 0.57 14.79 -3.70
N ASN A 301 0.92 14.40 -4.92
CA ASN A 301 0.07 14.49 -6.09
C ASN A 301 -0.57 13.14 -6.40
N PHE A 302 -1.64 13.16 -7.16
CA PHE A 302 -2.42 11.99 -7.56
C PHE A 302 -1.56 10.86 -8.17
N ARG A 303 -0.48 11.21 -8.90
CA ARG A 303 0.41 10.23 -9.54
C ARG A 303 1.20 9.43 -8.51
N SER A 304 1.72 10.08 -7.46
CA SER A 304 2.49 9.36 -6.42
C SER A 304 1.62 8.40 -5.62
N ASN A 305 0.39 8.76 -5.29
CA ASN A 305 -0.54 7.88 -4.57
C ASN A 305 -0.93 6.65 -5.41
N SER A 306 -1.23 6.83 -6.71
CA SER A 306 -1.56 5.70 -7.58
C SER A 306 -0.37 4.75 -7.78
N VAL A 307 0.85 5.28 -7.90
CA VAL A 307 2.07 4.47 -8.01
C VAL A 307 2.33 3.73 -6.70
N ARG A 308 2.18 4.38 -5.54
CA ARG A 308 2.32 3.76 -4.23
C ARG A 308 1.32 2.63 -4.01
N LEU A 309 0.02 2.88 -4.23
CA LEU A 309 -1.04 1.87 -4.13
C LEU A 309 -0.79 0.69 -5.09
N SER A 310 -0.31 0.95 -6.30
CA SER A 310 0.06 -0.11 -7.24
C SER A 310 1.27 -0.90 -6.74
N TRP A 311 2.24 -0.22 -6.14
CA TRP A 311 3.42 -0.89 -5.57
C TRP A 311 3.02 -1.78 -4.38
N GLU A 312 2.10 -1.36 -3.53
CA GLU A 312 1.57 -2.20 -2.44
C GLU A 312 0.98 -3.52 -2.96
N GLN A 313 0.25 -3.46 -4.07
CA GLN A 313 -0.34 -4.68 -4.65
C GLN A 313 0.67 -5.62 -5.28
N LEU A 314 1.79 -5.13 -5.76
CA LEU A 314 2.80 -5.90 -6.52
C LEU A 314 4.12 -6.02 -5.77
N GLY A 315 4.73 -4.90 -5.41
CA GLY A 315 6.03 -4.83 -4.78
C GLY A 315 6.01 -5.31 -3.34
N LEU A 316 5.10 -4.78 -2.53
CA LEU A 316 4.95 -5.19 -1.12
C LEU A 316 4.58 -6.67 -1.03
N ARG A 317 3.68 -7.16 -1.88
CA ARG A 317 3.36 -8.58 -1.97
C ARG A 317 4.57 -9.45 -2.31
N TYR A 318 5.39 -8.98 -3.26
CA TYR A 318 6.62 -9.68 -3.62
C TYR A 318 7.63 -9.69 -2.48
N THR A 319 7.82 -8.55 -1.78
CA THR A 319 8.75 -8.47 -0.65
C THR A 319 8.29 -9.33 0.52
N CYS A 320 7.00 -9.36 0.84
CA CYS A 320 6.44 -10.28 1.84
C CYS A 320 6.81 -11.74 1.55
N PHE A 321 6.66 -12.16 0.30
CA PHE A 321 7.02 -13.52 -0.12
C PHE A 321 8.55 -13.75 -0.07
N LYS A 322 9.34 -12.81 -0.61
CA LYS A 322 10.81 -12.90 -0.65
C LYS A 322 11.40 -13.00 0.76
N ASP A 323 10.90 -12.17 1.67
CA ASP A 323 11.41 -12.07 3.03
C ASP A 323 10.78 -13.12 3.97
N LYS A 324 9.89 -13.97 3.44
CA LYS A 324 9.20 -15.05 4.16
C LYS A 324 8.51 -14.55 5.43
N LEU A 325 7.67 -13.53 5.27
CA LEU A 325 6.93 -12.96 6.40
C LEU A 325 5.80 -13.88 6.83
N ASP A 326 5.58 -13.97 8.14
CA ASP A 326 4.45 -14.67 8.76
C ASP A 326 3.24 -13.74 8.93
N LEU A 327 3.46 -12.43 9.05
CA LEU A 327 2.43 -11.40 9.22
C LEU A 327 2.84 -10.11 8.51
N LEU A 328 1.89 -9.43 7.89
CA LEU A 328 2.04 -8.04 7.43
C LEU A 328 1.16 -7.13 8.30
N PHE A 329 1.77 -6.12 8.91
CA PHE A 329 1.06 -5.05 9.60
C PHE A 329 1.15 -3.73 8.84
N SER A 330 0.01 -3.09 8.64
CA SER A 330 -0.12 -1.77 8.02
C SER A 330 -0.78 -0.80 9.01
N PRO A 331 -0.06 0.19 9.54
CA PRO A 331 -0.61 1.15 10.52
C PRO A 331 -1.58 2.16 9.88
N ILE A 332 -2.06 1.88 8.69
CA ILE A 332 -2.97 2.70 7.89
C ILE A 332 -3.99 1.82 7.18
N ALA A 333 -5.02 2.45 6.62
CA ALA A 333 -6.06 1.79 5.83
C ALA A 333 -5.61 1.43 4.40
N GLU A 334 -4.39 0.93 4.26
CA GLU A 334 -3.77 0.49 3.02
C GLU A 334 -3.04 -0.84 3.22
N GLY A 335 -2.80 -1.58 2.14
CA GLY A 335 -2.16 -2.88 2.19
C GLY A 335 -2.47 -3.73 0.98
N ILE A 336 -2.27 -5.04 1.07
CA ILE A 336 -2.48 -6.00 -0.02
C ILE A 336 -3.97 -6.40 -0.05
N LEU A 337 -4.65 -6.18 -1.17
CA LEU A 337 -6.09 -6.43 -1.33
C LEU A 337 -6.45 -7.93 -1.17
N PHE A 338 -5.59 -8.82 -1.66
CA PHE A 338 -5.73 -10.28 -1.54
C PHE A 338 -4.42 -10.85 -0.96
N PRO A 339 -4.18 -10.70 0.35
CA PRO A 339 -2.95 -11.16 0.99
C PRO A 339 -2.88 -12.69 0.97
N GLN A 340 -1.66 -13.22 0.89
CA GLN A 340 -1.39 -14.67 0.99
C GLN A 340 -0.83 -15.08 2.36
N LEU A 341 -0.68 -14.11 3.23
CA LEU A 341 -0.25 -14.24 4.62
C LEU A 341 -1.24 -13.47 5.49
N PRO A 342 -1.32 -13.74 6.78
CA PRO A 342 -2.07 -12.91 7.71
C PRO A 342 -1.72 -11.44 7.54
N GLN A 343 -2.73 -10.58 7.47
CA GLN A 343 -2.58 -9.13 7.35
C GLN A 343 -3.43 -8.43 8.39
N ILE A 344 -2.84 -7.42 9.03
CA ILE A 344 -3.55 -6.49 9.91
C ILE A 344 -3.40 -5.08 9.32
N ILE A 345 -4.49 -4.36 9.18
CA ILE A 345 -4.51 -2.95 8.75
C ILE A 345 -5.12 -2.09 9.85
N THR A 346 -4.84 -0.78 9.81
CA THR A 346 -5.44 0.19 10.74
C THR A 346 -6.34 1.16 9.99
N VAL A 347 -7.58 1.34 10.45
CA VAL A 347 -8.49 2.39 9.99
C VAL A 347 -8.45 3.52 11.00
N LEU A 348 -7.93 4.67 10.58
CA LEU A 348 -7.78 5.85 11.44
C LEU A 348 -9.04 6.72 11.43
N ASP A 349 -9.70 6.86 10.27
CA ASP A 349 -10.95 7.58 10.10
C ASP A 349 -11.65 7.19 8.80
N LEU A 350 -12.86 7.72 8.59
CA LEU A 350 -13.60 7.68 7.34
C LEU A 350 -13.86 9.11 6.80
N LEU A 351 -12.92 10.03 7.00
CA LEU A 351 -13.01 11.44 6.62
C LEU A 351 -13.45 11.69 5.16
N PRO A 352 -13.00 10.89 4.15
CA PRO A 352 -13.45 11.07 2.76
C PRO A 352 -14.96 10.96 2.57
N PHE A 353 -15.67 10.22 3.41
CA PHE A 353 -17.13 10.13 3.34
C PHE A 353 -17.83 11.32 4.00
N GLN A 354 -17.25 11.85 5.06
CA GLN A 354 -17.83 12.99 5.76
C GLN A 354 -17.58 14.30 5.00
N TYR A 355 -16.44 14.42 4.36
CA TYR A 355 -16.01 15.61 3.60
C TYR A 355 -15.55 15.26 2.17
N PRO A 356 -16.45 14.73 1.32
CA PRO A 356 -16.09 14.27 -0.03
C PRO A 356 -15.56 15.39 -0.94
N SER A 357 -15.99 16.64 -0.71
CA SER A 357 -15.49 17.80 -1.47
C SER A 357 -14.03 18.14 -1.15
N LEU A 358 -13.53 17.82 0.03
CA LEU A 358 -12.14 18.04 0.42
C LEU A 358 -11.22 16.93 -0.08
N LEU A 359 -11.73 15.71 -0.16
CA LEU A 359 -10.96 14.51 -0.50
C LEU A 359 -11.62 13.68 -1.62
N PRO A 360 -12.03 14.32 -2.76
CA PRO A 360 -12.85 13.65 -3.77
C PRO A 360 -12.16 12.44 -4.41
N ARG A 361 -10.82 12.44 -4.43
CA ARG A 361 -10.02 11.36 -5.01
C ARG A 361 -9.93 10.12 -4.13
N TRP A 362 -10.19 10.26 -2.82
CA TRP A 362 -10.16 9.17 -1.86
C TRP A 362 -11.53 8.50 -1.69
N VAL A 363 -12.63 9.18 -2.05
CA VAL A 363 -13.97 8.60 -1.95
C VAL A 363 -14.08 7.26 -2.68
N PRO A 364 -13.63 7.09 -3.96
CA PRO A 364 -13.69 5.80 -4.63
C PRO A 364 -12.83 4.72 -3.96
N TYR A 365 -11.69 5.11 -3.37
CA TYR A 365 -10.86 4.16 -2.63
C TYR A 365 -11.60 3.61 -1.41
N TYR A 366 -12.20 4.48 -0.62
CA TYR A 366 -12.95 4.10 0.57
C TYR A 366 -14.24 3.36 0.21
N GLU A 367 -14.89 3.68 -0.91
CA GLU A 367 -16.13 3.04 -1.35
C GLU A 367 -15.87 1.62 -1.91
N TYR A 368 -14.83 1.43 -2.73
CA TYR A 368 -14.66 0.20 -3.52
C TYR A 368 -13.45 -0.65 -3.11
N ILE A 369 -12.40 -0.06 -2.59
CA ILE A 369 -11.14 -0.76 -2.27
C ILE A 369 -11.07 -1.14 -0.81
N LEU A 370 -11.33 -0.20 0.09
CA LEU A 370 -11.22 -0.42 1.53
C LEU A 370 -12.10 -1.59 2.04
N PRO A 371 -13.34 -1.79 1.60
CA PRO A 371 -14.12 -2.97 2.00
C PRO A 371 -13.44 -4.30 1.63
N GLY A 372 -12.80 -4.35 0.48
CA GLY A 372 -12.03 -5.52 0.04
C GLY A 372 -10.80 -5.76 0.90
N LEU A 373 -10.07 -4.69 1.28
CA LEU A 373 -8.94 -4.76 2.20
C LEU A 373 -9.37 -5.26 3.58
N ILE A 374 -10.43 -4.70 4.14
CA ILE A 374 -10.99 -5.13 5.43
C ILE A 374 -11.38 -6.60 5.39
N LYS A 375 -12.06 -7.04 4.33
CA LYS A 375 -12.43 -8.47 4.15
C LYS A 375 -11.21 -9.39 4.05
N GLY A 376 -10.20 -8.97 3.30
CA GLY A 376 -8.96 -9.74 3.09
C GLY A 376 -8.03 -9.77 4.30
N SER A 377 -8.12 -8.80 5.20
CA SER A 377 -7.30 -8.74 6.41
C SER A 377 -7.78 -9.72 7.48
N THR A 378 -6.86 -10.28 8.26
CA THR A 378 -7.17 -11.19 9.38
C THR A 378 -7.80 -10.44 10.54
N ALA A 379 -7.27 -9.26 10.85
CA ALA A 379 -7.84 -8.33 11.81
C ALA A 379 -7.70 -6.89 11.29
N VAL A 380 -8.52 -5.99 11.80
CA VAL A 380 -8.50 -4.56 11.49
C VAL A 380 -8.49 -3.78 12.80
N VAL A 381 -7.48 -2.96 12.98
CA VAL A 381 -7.42 -2.04 14.10
C VAL A 381 -8.22 -0.78 13.76
N CYS A 382 -9.09 -0.35 14.67
CA CYS A 382 -9.75 0.95 14.65
C CYS A 382 -9.15 1.81 15.76
N ILE A 383 -8.77 3.05 15.45
CA ILE A 383 -8.05 3.91 16.40
C ILE A 383 -8.93 4.40 17.57
N SER A 384 -10.25 4.31 17.42
CA SER A 384 -11.24 4.64 18.44
C SER A 384 -12.49 3.77 18.29
N GLU A 385 -13.31 3.70 19.33
CA GLU A 385 -14.62 3.05 19.25
C GLU A 385 -15.55 3.78 18.26
N PHE A 386 -15.44 5.11 18.21
CA PHE A 386 -16.15 5.89 17.20
C PHE A 386 -15.83 5.42 15.78
N THR A 387 -14.53 5.29 15.44
CA THR A 387 -14.11 4.80 14.11
C THR A 387 -14.59 3.36 13.85
N ARG A 388 -14.59 2.50 14.88
CA ARG A 388 -15.13 1.13 14.77
C ARG A 388 -16.61 1.14 14.41
N GLN A 389 -17.41 1.98 15.08
CA GLN A 389 -18.85 2.10 14.80
C GLN A 389 -19.12 2.66 13.38
N GLU A 390 -18.33 3.63 12.94
CA GLU A 390 -18.44 4.14 11.56
C GLU A 390 -18.14 3.04 10.52
N VAL A 391 -17.08 2.23 10.74
CA VAL A 391 -16.74 1.10 9.85
C VAL A 391 -17.89 0.08 9.81
N LEU A 392 -18.48 -0.28 10.95
CA LEU A 392 -19.62 -1.19 11.04
C LEU A 392 -20.86 -0.61 10.35
N GLY A 393 -21.16 0.66 10.60
CA GLY A 393 -22.31 1.34 10.00
C GLY A 393 -22.19 1.47 8.46
N ARG A 394 -20.96 1.68 7.96
CA ARG A 394 -20.73 1.86 6.52
C ARG A 394 -20.61 0.54 5.77
N TYR A 395 -20.00 -0.47 6.37
CA TYR A 395 -19.69 -1.75 5.72
C TYR A 395 -20.36 -2.92 6.46
N SER A 396 -21.68 -2.98 6.41
CA SER A 396 -22.53 -3.94 7.13
C SER A 396 -22.19 -5.43 6.92
N SER A 397 -21.40 -5.76 5.89
CA SER A 397 -20.94 -7.14 5.62
C SER A 397 -19.64 -7.52 6.33
N ILE A 398 -19.06 -6.62 7.14
CA ILE A 398 -17.84 -6.86 7.88
C ILE A 398 -18.19 -7.49 9.24
N PRO A 399 -17.62 -8.65 9.60
CA PRO A 399 -17.81 -9.24 10.92
C PRO A 399 -17.24 -8.35 12.03
N GLU A 400 -18.02 -8.11 13.06
CA GLU A 400 -17.65 -7.23 14.19
C GLU A 400 -16.40 -7.71 14.93
N GLU A 401 -16.24 -9.01 15.09
CA GLU A 401 -15.11 -9.64 15.77
C GLU A 401 -13.75 -9.37 15.08
N LYS A 402 -13.77 -9.01 13.80
CA LYS A 402 -12.57 -8.65 13.04
C LYS A 402 -12.03 -7.27 13.43
N LEU A 403 -12.89 -6.38 13.93
CA LEU A 403 -12.55 -5.00 14.28
C LEU A 403 -12.09 -4.91 15.73
N LYS A 404 -10.86 -4.48 15.95
CA LYS A 404 -10.23 -4.33 17.27
C LYS A 404 -9.95 -2.86 17.55
N VAL A 405 -10.41 -2.35 18.69
CA VAL A 405 -10.11 -0.97 19.08
C VAL A 405 -8.77 -0.95 19.81
N ILE A 406 -7.80 -0.26 19.21
CA ILE A 406 -6.51 0.03 19.85
C ILE A 406 -6.24 1.52 19.67
N HIS A 407 -6.33 2.26 20.76
CA HIS A 407 -6.08 3.69 20.77
C HIS A 407 -4.64 4.01 20.39
N GLY A 408 -4.44 5.15 19.75
CA GLY A 408 -3.12 5.76 19.58
C GLY A 408 -2.54 6.22 20.92
N GLY A 409 -1.36 6.78 20.90
CA GLY A 409 -0.68 7.26 22.11
C GLY A 409 -0.20 8.71 21.97
N VAL A 410 0.19 9.28 23.11
CA VAL A 410 0.95 10.52 23.19
C VAL A 410 2.35 10.23 23.74
N ASP A 411 3.34 10.94 23.24
CA ASP A 411 4.72 10.85 23.71
C ASP A 411 4.87 11.66 25.00
N LEU A 412 4.86 10.98 26.15
CA LEU A 412 4.92 11.59 27.47
C LEU A 412 6.32 12.05 27.87
N GLU A 413 7.38 11.59 27.20
CA GLU A 413 8.72 12.09 27.39
C GLU A 413 8.87 13.47 26.75
N ARG A 414 8.23 13.67 25.61
CA ARG A 414 8.22 14.92 24.87
C ARG A 414 7.15 15.89 25.38
N PHE A 415 5.91 15.45 25.52
CA PHE A 415 4.78 16.27 25.97
C PHE A 415 4.63 16.16 27.48
N HIS A 416 5.12 17.15 28.20
CA HIS A 416 5.01 17.30 29.64
C HIS A 416 4.96 18.79 30.01
N PRO A 417 4.52 19.16 31.21
CA PRO A 417 4.51 20.54 31.62
C PRO A 417 5.89 21.17 31.59
N CYS A 418 6.04 22.29 30.87
CA CYS A 418 7.28 23.03 30.70
C CYS A 418 7.31 24.32 31.57
N SER A 419 8.51 24.83 31.85
CA SER A 419 8.67 26.11 32.49
C SER A 419 8.16 27.25 31.59
N PRO A 420 7.44 28.24 32.12
CA PRO A 420 6.91 29.36 31.36
C PRO A 420 8.00 30.34 30.90
N GLY A 421 7.69 31.10 29.85
CA GLY A 421 8.49 32.23 29.39
C GLY A 421 9.03 32.12 27.96
N VAL A 422 9.24 30.91 27.46
CA VAL A 422 9.83 30.67 26.12
C VAL A 422 8.95 31.20 24.99
N ILE A 423 7.63 30.96 25.08
CA ILE A 423 6.66 31.40 24.05
C ILE A 423 6.41 32.91 24.14
N LYS A 424 6.35 33.42 25.35
CA LYS A 424 6.23 34.86 25.59
C LYS A 424 7.40 35.64 24.97
N GLU A 425 8.63 35.18 25.17
CA GLU A 425 9.82 35.84 24.61
C GLU A 425 9.90 35.73 23.09
N ARG A 426 9.52 34.58 22.54
CA ARG A 426 9.70 34.30 21.10
C ARG A 426 8.58 34.82 20.21
N TYR A 427 7.33 34.78 20.72
CA TYR A 427 6.13 35.09 19.92
C TYR A 427 5.30 36.25 20.50
N GLU A 428 5.75 36.87 21.60
CA GLU A 428 5.06 37.99 22.28
C GLU A 428 3.61 37.65 22.71
N LEU A 429 3.37 36.34 23.03
CA LEU A 429 2.06 35.84 23.43
C LEU A 429 1.92 35.82 24.95
N ASN A 430 0.77 36.30 25.46
CA ASN A 430 0.40 36.24 26.87
C ASN A 430 -1.07 35.82 26.98
N ASP A 431 -1.40 34.93 27.92
CA ASP A 431 -2.79 34.50 28.20
C ASP A 431 -3.61 34.19 26.93
N TYR A 432 -3.09 33.34 26.08
CA TYR A 432 -3.69 33.01 24.79
C TYR A 432 -4.47 31.71 24.81
N LEU A 433 -5.56 31.65 24.04
CA LEU A 433 -6.15 30.40 23.58
C LEU A 433 -5.29 29.81 22.47
N LEU A 434 -5.12 28.52 22.48
CA LEU A 434 -4.32 27.81 21.49
C LEU A 434 -5.15 26.86 20.63
N CYS A 435 -4.97 26.94 19.30
CA CYS A 435 -5.37 25.92 18.34
C CYS A 435 -4.14 25.33 17.65
N VAL A 436 -4.03 24.00 17.57
CA VAL A 436 -2.93 23.32 16.89
C VAL A 436 -3.45 22.34 15.84
N GLY A 437 -2.83 22.34 14.67
CA GLY A 437 -3.09 21.40 13.60
C GLY A 437 -3.31 22.07 12.24
N GLU A 438 -3.52 21.22 11.20
CA GLU A 438 -3.86 21.74 9.87
C GLU A 438 -5.21 22.47 9.91
N VAL A 439 -5.22 23.72 9.45
CA VAL A 439 -6.46 24.51 9.40
C VAL A 439 -7.23 24.14 8.13
N ARG A 440 -8.28 23.37 8.31
CA ARG A 440 -9.22 22.92 7.27
C ARG A 440 -10.66 23.23 7.69
N PRO A 441 -11.64 23.27 6.78
CA PRO A 441 -13.02 23.62 7.11
C PRO A 441 -13.63 22.79 8.26
N TYR A 442 -13.37 21.48 8.30
CA TYR A 442 -13.91 20.63 9.38
C TYR A 442 -13.26 20.87 10.76
N LYS A 443 -12.17 21.64 10.82
CA LYS A 443 -11.56 22.10 12.08
C LYS A 443 -12.32 23.29 12.69
N ASN A 444 -13.29 23.85 11.97
CA ASN A 444 -14.33 24.77 12.48
C ASN A 444 -13.79 26.06 13.14
N MET A 445 -12.72 26.62 12.58
CA MET A 445 -12.12 27.86 13.09
C MET A 445 -13.04 29.06 12.97
N GLU A 446 -13.95 29.04 11.98
CA GLU A 446 -14.95 30.10 11.77
C GLU A 446 -15.84 30.31 13.01
N ASN A 447 -16.27 29.23 13.66
CA ASN A 447 -17.11 29.34 14.85
C ASN A 447 -16.31 29.76 16.10
N VAL A 448 -15.02 29.43 16.18
CA VAL A 448 -14.15 29.99 17.24
C VAL A 448 -14.07 31.50 17.12
N PHE A 449 -13.94 32.05 15.90
CA PHE A 449 -13.88 33.49 15.66
C PHE A 449 -15.21 34.17 16.09
N ARG A 450 -16.35 33.57 15.73
CA ARG A 450 -17.65 34.09 16.14
C ARG A 450 -17.87 34.00 17.67
N ALA A 451 -17.40 32.94 18.31
CA ALA A 451 -17.46 32.81 19.76
C ALA A 451 -16.58 33.88 20.46
N LEU A 452 -15.41 34.21 19.89
CA LEU A 452 -14.54 35.26 20.41
C LEU A 452 -15.13 36.67 20.24
N GLU A 453 -15.93 36.91 19.20
CA GLU A 453 -16.64 38.17 18.99
C GLU A 453 -17.62 38.46 20.14
N LEU A 454 -18.29 37.39 20.66
CA LEU A 454 -19.25 37.54 21.76
C LEU A 454 -18.60 37.96 23.10
N TRP A 455 -17.26 37.96 23.15
CA TRP A 455 -16.50 38.37 24.35
C TRP A 455 -15.38 39.34 23.97
N SER A 456 -15.70 40.67 23.99
CA SER A 456 -14.79 41.75 23.52
C SER A 456 -13.43 41.78 24.22
N ASP A 457 -13.42 41.55 25.55
CA ASP A 457 -12.20 41.58 26.38
C ASP A 457 -11.60 40.19 26.58
N GLY A 458 -11.97 39.25 25.75
CA GLY A 458 -11.48 37.87 25.80
C GLY A 458 -9.99 37.72 25.36
N PRO A 459 -9.42 36.53 25.53
CA PRO A 459 -8.03 36.26 25.29
C PRO A 459 -7.64 36.36 23.80
N GLN A 460 -6.34 36.48 23.54
CA GLN A 460 -5.79 36.29 22.19
C GLN A 460 -5.96 34.83 21.75
N LEU A 461 -6.07 34.61 20.45
CA LEU A 461 -6.09 33.28 19.82
C LEU A 461 -4.82 33.06 19.03
N ALA A 462 -4.01 32.10 19.42
CA ALA A 462 -2.84 31.64 18.70
C ALA A 462 -3.18 30.39 17.87
N ILE A 463 -2.88 30.41 16.59
CA ILE A 463 -3.17 29.31 15.66
C ILE A 463 -1.84 28.78 15.11
N SER A 464 -1.50 27.55 15.46
CA SER A 464 -0.30 26.85 14.98
C SER A 464 -0.68 25.76 14.02
N GLY A 465 -0.04 25.75 12.83
CA GLY A 465 -0.23 24.73 11.82
C GLY A 465 -0.31 25.29 10.40
N LYS A 466 -0.29 24.38 9.44
CA LYS A 466 -0.38 24.72 8.02
C LYS A 466 -1.82 25.03 7.63
N ILE A 467 -2.00 26.08 6.84
CA ILE A 467 -3.30 26.46 6.30
C ILE A 467 -3.31 26.19 4.79
N PHE A 468 -4.36 25.54 4.31
CA PHE A 468 -4.44 25.10 2.93
C PHE A 468 -5.30 26.04 2.06
N GLY A 469 -4.81 26.32 0.83
CA GLY A 469 -5.52 27.07 -0.19
C GLY A 469 -5.93 28.47 0.26
N ASP A 470 -7.10 28.91 -0.19
CA ASP A 470 -7.65 30.25 0.09
C ASP A 470 -8.31 30.34 1.48
N HIS A 471 -8.22 29.28 2.29
CA HIS A 471 -8.93 29.24 3.58
C HIS A 471 -8.38 30.26 4.56
N LYS A 472 -7.07 30.54 4.53
CA LYS A 472 -6.47 31.60 5.35
C LYS A 472 -7.09 32.96 5.05
N ALA A 473 -7.16 33.35 3.76
CA ALA A 473 -7.73 34.63 3.37
C ALA A 473 -9.22 34.77 3.77
N LYS A 474 -9.98 33.66 3.71
CA LYS A 474 -11.37 33.64 4.20
C LYS A 474 -11.47 33.89 5.69
N LEU A 475 -10.62 33.23 6.48
CA LEU A 475 -10.58 33.41 7.94
C LEU A 475 -10.08 34.82 8.33
N GLU A 476 -9.08 35.37 7.65
CA GLU A 476 -8.61 36.74 7.88
C GLU A 476 -9.70 37.78 7.53
N ASN A 477 -10.47 37.55 6.46
CA ASN A 477 -11.60 38.39 6.12
C ASN A 477 -12.71 38.29 7.18
N LEU A 478 -12.98 37.10 7.67
CA LEU A 478 -13.94 36.89 8.75
C LEU A 478 -13.49 37.60 10.04
N ALA A 479 -12.21 37.44 10.44
CA ALA A 479 -11.68 38.11 11.62
C ALA A 479 -11.85 39.63 11.55
N ARG A 480 -11.58 40.24 10.37
CA ARG A 480 -11.80 41.68 10.13
C ARG A 480 -13.28 42.05 10.23
N SER A 481 -14.17 41.27 9.63
CA SER A 481 -15.62 41.54 9.69
C SER A 481 -16.21 41.45 11.10
N LEU A 482 -15.55 40.67 11.99
CA LEU A 482 -15.92 40.50 13.40
C LEU A 482 -15.14 41.43 14.34
N ASN A 483 -14.24 42.30 13.81
CA ASN A 483 -13.37 43.21 14.56
C ASN A 483 -12.48 42.52 15.61
N ILE A 484 -12.02 41.30 15.29
CA ILE A 484 -11.15 40.50 16.17
C ILE A 484 -9.75 40.23 15.55
N GLU A 485 -9.42 40.84 14.43
CA GLU A 485 -8.15 40.60 13.72
C GLU A 485 -6.92 40.85 14.59
N ASN A 486 -6.98 41.83 15.49
CA ASN A 486 -5.90 42.15 16.44
C ASN A 486 -5.75 41.12 17.58
N ARG A 487 -6.71 40.23 17.71
CA ARG A 487 -6.72 39.14 18.71
C ARG A 487 -6.30 37.79 18.11
N VAL A 488 -6.08 37.68 16.81
CA VAL A 488 -5.73 36.43 16.13
C VAL A 488 -4.28 36.45 15.67
N THR A 489 -3.48 35.57 16.21
CA THR A 489 -2.06 35.42 15.86
C THR A 489 -1.85 34.12 15.07
N TRP A 490 -1.36 34.25 13.84
CA TRP A 490 -1.02 33.14 12.96
C TRP A 490 0.43 32.73 13.15
N LEU A 491 0.72 31.67 13.87
CA LEU A 491 2.07 31.19 14.15
C LEU A 491 2.68 30.39 12.99
N GLY A 492 1.84 29.86 12.10
CA GLY A 492 2.30 28.94 11.06
C GLY A 492 2.83 27.62 11.66
N TYR A 493 3.87 27.07 11.06
CA TYR A 493 4.54 25.89 11.61
C TYR A 493 5.41 26.30 12.80
N VAL A 494 5.11 25.74 13.94
CA VAL A 494 5.94 25.85 15.15
C VAL A 494 6.82 24.60 15.23
N PRO A 495 8.14 24.75 15.42
CA PRO A 495 9.04 23.61 15.57
C PRO A 495 8.56 22.63 16.64
N ASP A 496 8.76 21.38 16.37
CA ASP A 496 8.25 20.27 17.17
C ASP A 496 8.77 20.29 18.63
N ASP A 497 9.98 20.78 18.86
CA ASP A 497 10.62 20.95 20.18
C ASP A 497 9.99 22.08 21.01
N LEU A 498 9.33 23.03 20.37
CA LEU A 498 8.64 24.15 21.04
C LEU A 498 7.14 23.88 21.29
N LEU A 499 6.57 22.84 20.71
CA LEU A 499 5.15 22.51 20.92
C LEU A 499 4.80 22.27 22.40
N PRO A 500 5.62 21.58 23.21
CA PRO A 500 5.33 21.41 24.64
C PRO A 500 5.25 22.74 25.39
N ASN A 501 6.13 23.70 25.10
CA ASN A 501 6.07 25.05 25.66
C ASN A 501 4.81 25.78 25.20
N LEU A 502 4.46 25.68 23.89
CA LEU A 502 3.28 26.33 23.34
C LEU A 502 1.99 25.84 24.01
N TYR A 503 1.88 24.54 24.31
CA TYR A 503 0.77 24.02 25.09
C TYR A 503 0.83 24.46 26.57
N SER A 504 2.00 24.35 27.21
CA SER A 504 2.16 24.61 28.64
C SER A 504 1.90 26.07 29.03
N GLU A 505 2.20 27.03 28.16
CA GLU A 505 2.04 28.46 28.40
C GLU A 505 0.66 28.99 27.95
N ALA A 506 -0.17 28.19 27.27
CA ALA A 506 -1.51 28.59 26.86
C ALA A 506 -2.47 28.66 28.06
N ALA A 507 -3.34 29.67 28.08
CA ALA A 507 -4.43 29.76 29.05
C ALA A 507 -5.39 28.58 28.93
N ALA A 508 -5.69 28.18 27.68
CA ALA A 508 -6.38 26.94 27.36
C ALA A 508 -6.11 26.53 25.90
N PHE A 509 -6.23 25.24 25.64
CA PHE A 509 -6.25 24.66 24.31
C PHE A 509 -7.70 24.46 23.86
N ILE A 510 -8.06 24.93 22.67
CA ILE A 510 -9.39 24.73 22.08
C ILE A 510 -9.32 23.89 20.81
N PHE A 511 -10.14 22.83 20.75
CA PHE A 511 -10.19 21.88 19.63
C PHE A 511 -11.63 21.72 19.12
N PRO A 512 -12.08 22.62 18.22
CA PRO A 512 -13.49 22.77 17.82
C PRO A 512 -13.89 21.87 16.65
N SER A 513 -13.11 20.82 16.37
CA SER A 513 -13.27 19.96 15.19
C SER A 513 -14.66 19.31 15.13
N LEU A 514 -15.25 19.32 13.94
CA LEU A 514 -16.53 18.66 13.66
C LEU A 514 -16.37 17.16 13.44
N TYR A 515 -15.16 16.71 13.11
CA TYR A 515 -14.85 15.31 12.84
C TYR A 515 -13.38 15.00 13.09
N GLU A 516 -13.12 13.93 13.84
CA GLU A 516 -11.79 13.36 14.11
C GLU A 516 -11.91 11.85 14.31
N GLY A 517 -10.94 11.10 13.78
CA GLY A 517 -10.82 9.67 14.08
C GLY A 517 -10.25 9.39 15.47
N PHE A 518 -9.46 10.33 16.04
CA PHE A 518 -8.85 10.19 17.36
C PHE A 518 -8.75 11.53 18.11
N GLY A 519 -7.83 12.41 17.71
CA GLY A 519 -7.63 13.70 18.40
C GLY A 519 -6.33 13.77 19.19
N LEU A 520 -5.19 13.39 18.58
CA LEU A 520 -3.87 13.49 19.21
C LEU A 520 -3.60 14.84 19.89
N PRO A 521 -3.93 16.01 19.30
CA PRO A 521 -3.67 17.31 19.92
C PRO A 521 -4.34 17.50 21.30
N ILE A 522 -5.49 16.86 21.56
CA ILE A 522 -6.12 16.88 22.89
C ILE A 522 -5.21 16.23 23.93
N LEU A 523 -4.64 15.08 23.60
CA LEU A 523 -3.75 14.35 24.51
C LEU A 523 -2.41 15.05 24.68
N GLU A 524 -1.89 15.70 23.63
CA GLU A 524 -0.67 16.52 23.70
C GLU A 524 -0.89 17.72 24.66
N ALA A 525 -1.98 18.45 24.51
CA ALA A 525 -2.35 19.55 25.39
C ALA A 525 -2.53 19.08 26.85
N MET A 526 -3.26 18.00 27.05
CA MET A 526 -3.48 17.40 28.37
C MET A 526 -2.15 16.95 29.01
N ALA A 527 -1.26 16.31 28.26
CA ALA A 527 0.05 15.87 28.76
C ALA A 527 0.89 17.04 29.24
N CYS A 528 0.81 18.20 28.55
CA CYS A 528 1.48 19.44 28.92
C CYS A 528 0.77 20.22 30.06
N GLY A 529 -0.30 19.69 30.63
CA GLY A 529 -1.06 20.38 31.68
C GLY A 529 -1.88 21.56 31.17
N CYS A 530 -2.13 21.68 29.86
CA CYS A 530 -2.96 22.72 29.28
C CYS A 530 -4.45 22.42 29.53
N PRO A 531 -5.24 23.34 30.11
CA PRO A 531 -6.69 23.20 30.20
C PRO A 531 -7.30 22.99 28.82
N THR A 532 -8.05 21.92 28.65
CA THR A 532 -8.51 21.49 27.31
C THR A 532 -10.00 21.69 27.13
N LEU A 533 -10.35 22.48 26.11
CA LEU A 533 -11.69 22.68 25.58
C LEU A 533 -11.83 21.86 24.30
N SER A 534 -12.84 21.02 24.20
CA SER A 534 -13.02 20.12 23.06
C SER A 534 -14.45 20.10 22.56
N SER A 535 -14.61 19.96 21.27
CA SER A 535 -15.88 19.58 20.67
C SER A 535 -16.39 18.25 21.26
N ASN A 536 -17.71 18.14 21.40
CA ASN A 536 -18.38 16.91 21.83
C ASN A 536 -18.67 15.93 20.68
N MET A 537 -18.05 16.14 19.49
CA MET A 537 -18.30 15.36 18.27
C MET A 537 -17.28 14.22 18.08
N ALA A 538 -17.70 13.23 17.30
CA ALA A 538 -16.86 12.12 16.82
C ALA A 538 -16.16 11.37 17.98
N SER A 539 -14.85 11.09 17.84
CA SER A 539 -14.06 10.40 18.86
C SER A 539 -13.66 11.28 20.06
N LEU A 540 -13.87 12.58 19.99
CA LEU A 540 -13.30 13.53 20.97
C LEU A 540 -13.81 13.32 22.40
N PRO A 541 -15.11 12.98 22.66
CA PRO A 541 -15.56 12.62 24.00
C PRO A 541 -14.91 11.36 24.56
N GLU A 542 -14.67 10.36 23.71
CA GLU A 542 -13.98 9.12 24.07
C GLU A 542 -12.53 9.41 24.54
N ILE A 543 -11.83 10.28 23.81
CA ILE A 543 -10.42 10.58 24.03
C ILE A 543 -10.23 11.59 25.16
N GLY A 544 -11.04 12.64 25.22
CA GLY A 544 -10.93 13.69 26.25
C GLY A 544 -11.46 13.28 27.62
N GLY A 545 -12.46 12.41 27.65
CA GLY A 545 -13.07 11.89 28.88
C GLY A 545 -13.49 12.99 29.85
N LYS A 546 -13.22 12.80 31.14
CA LYS A 546 -13.52 13.79 32.20
C LYS A 546 -12.46 14.88 32.35
N ALA A 547 -11.40 14.85 31.56
CA ALA A 547 -10.27 15.79 31.65
C ALA A 547 -10.39 16.95 30.64
N ALA A 548 -11.37 16.93 29.76
CA ALA A 548 -11.74 18.04 28.89
C ALA A 548 -13.04 18.70 29.34
N HIS A 549 -13.18 19.97 28.99
CA HIS A 549 -14.48 20.66 28.98
C HIS A 549 -15.04 20.57 27.55
N PHE A 550 -16.24 19.99 27.41
CA PHE A 550 -16.89 19.79 26.11
C PHE A 550 -17.91 20.87 25.82
N PHE A 551 -18.00 21.22 24.53
CA PHE A 551 -18.99 22.12 23.97
C PHE A 551 -19.53 21.58 22.64
N ASP A 552 -20.73 22.01 22.23
CA ASP A 552 -21.24 21.76 20.89
C ASP A 552 -20.55 22.69 19.88
N PRO A 553 -19.74 22.17 18.92
CA PRO A 553 -19.01 23.01 17.98
C PRO A 553 -19.92 23.75 16.99
N LYS A 554 -21.20 23.43 16.92
CA LYS A 554 -22.20 24.07 16.05
C LYS A 554 -22.90 25.23 16.74
N GLU A 555 -22.91 25.24 18.08
CA GLU A 555 -23.56 26.27 18.90
C GLU A 555 -22.50 27.28 19.36
N ILE A 556 -22.55 28.49 18.78
CA ILE A 556 -21.56 29.55 19.03
C ILE A 556 -21.62 30.04 20.49
N ASP A 557 -22.81 30.15 21.04
CA ASP A 557 -23.03 30.61 22.43
C ASP A 557 -22.42 29.60 23.42
N ASP A 558 -22.67 28.28 23.24
CA ASP A 558 -22.09 27.23 24.08
C ASP A 558 -20.55 27.23 24.04
N MET A 559 -19.99 27.44 22.83
CA MET A 559 -18.55 27.57 22.67
C MET A 559 -18.00 28.82 23.38
N ALA A 560 -18.69 29.96 23.27
CA ALA A 560 -18.28 31.19 23.93
C ALA A 560 -18.34 31.06 25.47
N GLU A 561 -19.43 30.46 26.01
CA GLU A 561 -19.56 30.17 27.43
C GLU A 561 -18.47 29.21 27.93
N ALA A 562 -18.17 28.18 27.17
CA ALA A 562 -17.09 27.24 27.49
C ALA A 562 -15.73 27.94 27.58
N ILE A 563 -15.40 28.78 26.59
CA ILE A 563 -14.16 29.58 26.57
C ILE A 563 -14.11 30.48 27.80
N LYS A 564 -15.16 31.25 28.02
CA LYS A 564 -15.23 32.19 29.13
C LYS A 564 -15.08 31.49 30.47
N LYS A 565 -15.80 30.40 30.70
CA LYS A 565 -15.72 29.60 31.92
C LYS A 565 -14.31 29.13 32.24
N VAL A 566 -13.59 28.59 31.23
CA VAL A 566 -12.22 28.07 31.48
C VAL A 566 -11.23 29.21 31.67
N CYS A 567 -11.42 30.36 31.02
CA CYS A 567 -10.51 31.50 31.16
C CYS A 567 -10.73 32.27 32.47
N GLU A 568 -11.97 32.44 32.92
CA GLU A 568 -12.31 33.26 34.12
C GLU A 568 -12.32 32.44 35.42
N ASP A 569 -12.77 31.16 35.40
CA ASP A 569 -12.78 30.32 36.60
C ASP A 569 -11.43 29.66 36.83
N SER A 570 -10.58 30.30 37.59
CA SER A 570 -9.22 29.82 37.90
C SER A 570 -9.22 28.46 38.60
N VAL A 571 -10.21 28.17 39.46
CA VAL A 571 -10.32 26.89 40.18
C VAL A 571 -10.66 25.76 39.19
N TYR A 572 -11.61 26.03 38.29
CA TYR A 572 -11.97 25.06 37.26
C TYR A 572 -10.85 24.83 36.25
N ARG A 573 -10.20 25.91 35.80
CA ARG A 573 -9.02 25.85 34.92
C ARG A 573 -7.92 25.00 35.53
N GLN A 574 -7.59 25.24 36.84
CA GLN A 574 -6.58 24.45 37.55
C GLN A 574 -6.96 22.96 37.67
N LYS A 575 -8.26 22.67 37.89
CA LYS A 575 -8.76 21.30 37.93
C LYS A 575 -8.52 20.58 36.59
N LEU A 576 -8.78 21.23 35.46
CA LEU A 576 -8.50 20.66 34.11
C LEU A 576 -7.00 20.48 33.89
N ALA A 577 -6.17 21.49 34.23
CA ALA A 577 -4.73 21.45 34.11
C ALA A 577 -4.09 20.27 34.89
N GLN A 578 -4.57 19.99 36.11
CA GLN A 578 -4.10 18.89 36.93
C GLN A 578 -4.67 17.53 36.51
N GLY A 579 -5.87 17.52 35.95
CA GLY A 579 -6.54 16.31 35.48
C GLY A 579 -5.96 15.78 34.16
N GLY A 580 -5.56 16.70 33.28
CA GLY A 580 -5.06 16.40 31.94
C GLY A 580 -3.89 15.41 31.92
N PRO A 581 -2.77 15.67 32.60
CA PRO A 581 -1.62 14.77 32.57
C PRO A 581 -1.92 13.36 33.12
N LYS A 582 -2.79 13.28 34.14
CA LYS A 582 -3.23 11.98 34.68
C LYS A 582 -4.08 11.19 33.66
N HIS A 583 -4.88 11.91 32.89
CA HIS A 583 -5.71 11.30 31.84
C HIS A 583 -4.88 10.88 30.63
N ALA A 584 -3.98 11.72 30.14
CA ALA A 584 -3.09 11.45 29.00
C ALA A 584 -2.24 10.20 29.20
N LYS A 585 -1.81 9.90 30.44
CA LYS A 585 -1.07 8.67 30.78
C LYS A 585 -1.79 7.36 30.41
N LYS A 586 -3.12 7.39 30.25
CA LYS A 586 -3.91 6.22 29.82
C LYS A 586 -3.74 5.91 28.33
N PHE A 587 -3.26 6.87 27.56
CA PHE A 587 -3.06 6.81 26.12
C PHE A 587 -1.58 6.92 25.77
N SER A 588 -0.75 6.02 26.31
CA SER A 588 0.68 6.00 25.98
C SER A 588 0.96 5.14 24.76
N TRP A 589 2.03 5.48 24.02
CA TRP A 589 2.50 4.68 22.90
C TRP A 589 2.94 3.28 23.34
N GLU A 590 3.50 3.13 24.55
CA GLU A 590 3.89 1.85 25.12
C GLU A 590 2.65 0.93 25.25
N SER A 591 1.55 1.45 25.81
CA SER A 591 0.29 0.69 25.93
C SER A 591 -0.29 0.35 24.56
N SER A 592 -0.23 1.28 23.61
CA SER A 592 -0.68 1.05 22.23
C SER A 592 0.13 -0.05 21.56
N THR A 593 1.47 0.05 21.60
CA THR A 593 2.40 -0.91 21.01
C THR A 593 2.20 -2.32 21.60
N LYS A 594 2.09 -2.40 22.93
CA LYS A 594 1.85 -3.67 23.61
C LYS A 594 0.58 -4.36 23.12
N LYS A 595 -0.54 -3.63 22.99
CA LYS A 595 -1.80 -4.17 22.49
C LYS A 595 -1.71 -4.61 21.02
N HIS A 596 -0.93 -3.91 20.19
CA HIS A 596 -0.66 -4.36 18.82
C HIS A 596 0.14 -5.66 18.79
N MET A 597 1.17 -5.78 19.62
CA MET A 597 1.97 -7.00 19.72
C MET A 597 1.15 -8.20 20.24
N GLU A 598 0.30 -8.00 21.26
CA GLU A 598 -0.66 -9.01 21.73
C GLU A 598 -1.62 -9.45 20.60
N LEU A 599 -2.06 -8.52 19.76
CA LEU A 599 -2.87 -8.84 18.58
C LEU A 599 -2.06 -9.63 17.53
N PHE A 600 -0.77 -9.28 17.32
CA PHE A 600 0.11 -10.03 16.41
C PHE A 600 0.30 -11.46 16.86
N GLU A 601 0.56 -11.68 18.15
CA GLU A 601 0.67 -13.02 18.75
C GLU A 601 -0.62 -13.83 18.56
N THR A 602 -1.78 -13.20 18.79
CA THR A 602 -3.09 -13.83 18.59
C THR A 602 -3.31 -14.28 17.15
N VAL A 603 -2.83 -13.51 16.18
CA VAL A 603 -2.99 -13.81 14.74
C VAL A 603 -1.95 -14.83 14.25
N LEU A 604 -0.79 -14.91 14.90
CA LEU A 604 0.31 -15.81 14.55
C LEU A 604 0.19 -17.20 15.20
N ASN A 605 -0.60 -17.35 16.25
CA ASN A 605 -0.95 -18.61 16.91
C ASN A 605 -2.22 -19.23 16.30
#